data_3a0f21e02dc69e8c50103d583e11be7c
#
_entry.id   3a0f21e02dc69e8c50103d583e11be7c
#
_cell.length_a   1.000
_cell.length_b   1.000
_cell.length_c   1.000
_cell.angle_alpha   90.00
_cell.angle_beta   90.00
_cell.angle_gamma   90.00
#
_symmetry.space_group_name_H-M   'P 1'
#
loop_
_entity.id
_entity.type
_entity.pdbx_description
1 polymer ?
#
loop_
_entity_poly.entity_id
_entity_poly.type
_entity_poly.pdbx_seq_one_letter_code
_entity_poly.pdbx_strand_id
1 'polypeptide(L)'
;MSEFKLTTVEEFEAATARLLETGAKVGADAWQIRAKNQTPHCKFGEQGICCRICAMGPCRIIPKAPRGICGCDAHGIVGRNFLKFTAGGAATHSDHGREICHTLYCAKEGGNYQVKDPEKLLRIAKEWGVETEGKDIYDLAHEMAEIGLMEYGKPFGYQRFLDRMPAGQKEKLIENEIAPRAIDREVASSLHMSHMGCSSLPEALVKQSIRCGMADGWGGSMMGTEFSDVLFGTPKPLDTEANLGVMVEENVNIVVHGHDPSLSEMICEYADSKEMIDYAKSVGAKGITVSGVCCTSNEVAMRRGVPMAGNFLQQENVVLTGACEAIVVDVQCIFPALGPLSKCFHTKFVTTSPIAQMPDSEFIRFNAETAGENAKAIVKMAIDNFKNRKPELVHIPQLKQKATVGYSVEAIVKVLDGVTNSQVDVTGTTKPLLECITSGVIRGAVAMVGCNNPKIRPDYAHIELMKKCIANDIIIIASGCSAQAAAKAGLMDKSARDLCGAGLKRVCELADIPPVLHMGSCVDISRMMILAAELAKDAGLQINQLPVVGCAPEWMSEKAVSIGNYVVGTGIDTFLGVDPYVSGSSEMCELLTEGTRKWTGAAYTVETDIEKLVDLMIERIEEKRTALGI
;
A
#
# COMPACT_ATOMS: atom_id res chain seq x y z
N MET A 1 -21.92 -6.17 -27.60
CA MET A 1 -21.19 -5.80 -26.36
C MET A 1 -21.32 -6.98 -25.43
N SER A 2 -20.23 -7.60 -24.97
CA SER A 2 -20.29 -8.63 -23.92
C SER A 2 -20.87 -7.97 -22.67
N GLU A 3 -21.86 -8.62 -22.04
CA GLU A 3 -22.43 -8.19 -20.78
C GLU A 3 -21.31 -8.09 -19.75
N PHE A 4 -21.22 -6.97 -19.01
CA PHE A 4 -20.23 -6.78 -17.95
C PHE A 4 -20.46 -7.83 -16.86
N LYS A 5 -19.38 -8.52 -16.48
CA LYS A 5 -19.43 -9.55 -15.44
C LYS A 5 -18.22 -9.38 -14.51
N LEU A 6 -18.48 -9.34 -13.20
CA LEU A 6 -17.43 -9.45 -12.20
C LEU A 6 -16.77 -10.83 -12.26
N THR A 7 -15.46 -10.87 -12.03
CA THR A 7 -14.75 -12.12 -11.74
C THR A 7 -14.92 -12.45 -10.25
N THR A 8 -15.37 -13.64 -9.96
CA THR A 8 -15.64 -14.09 -8.58
C THR A 8 -14.38 -14.67 -7.93
N VAL A 9 -14.40 -14.78 -6.60
CA VAL A 9 -13.31 -15.41 -5.84
C VAL A 9 -13.19 -16.90 -6.20
N GLU A 10 -14.30 -17.58 -6.47
CA GLU A 10 -14.32 -18.98 -6.94
C GLU A 10 -13.59 -19.14 -8.27
N GLU A 11 -13.72 -18.18 -9.19
CA GLU A 11 -12.99 -18.19 -10.47
C GLU A 11 -11.47 -17.99 -10.23
N PHE A 12 -11.06 -17.15 -9.26
CA PHE A 12 -9.65 -17.01 -8.86
C PHE A 12 -9.11 -18.30 -8.26
N GLU A 13 -9.88 -18.94 -7.36
CA GLU A 13 -9.50 -20.21 -6.73
C GLU A 13 -9.35 -21.33 -7.77
N ALA A 14 -10.29 -21.42 -8.72
CA ALA A 14 -10.24 -22.41 -9.79
C ALA A 14 -9.02 -22.21 -10.71
N ALA A 15 -8.70 -20.97 -11.06
CA ALA A 15 -7.50 -20.65 -11.83
C ALA A 15 -6.23 -21.03 -11.06
N THR A 16 -6.14 -20.69 -9.78
CA THR A 16 -5.01 -21.04 -8.92
C THR A 16 -4.86 -22.56 -8.77
N ALA A 17 -5.96 -23.30 -8.61
CA ALA A 17 -5.91 -24.77 -8.51
C ALA A 17 -5.24 -25.41 -9.74
N ARG A 18 -5.54 -24.95 -10.95
CA ARG A 18 -4.91 -25.43 -12.19
C ARG A 18 -3.42 -25.12 -12.25
N LEU A 19 -2.99 -23.93 -11.76
CA LEU A 19 -1.58 -23.59 -11.66
C LEU A 19 -0.86 -24.49 -10.67
N LEU A 20 -1.48 -24.81 -9.53
CA LEU A 20 -0.93 -25.75 -8.54
C LEU A 20 -0.79 -27.17 -9.10
N GLU A 21 -1.73 -27.64 -9.94
CA GLU A 21 -1.62 -28.93 -10.63
C GLU A 21 -0.39 -28.95 -11.57
N THR A 22 -0.14 -27.84 -12.29
CA THR A 22 1.06 -27.72 -13.14
C THR A 22 2.33 -27.69 -12.29
N GLY A 23 2.34 -26.90 -11.22
CA GLY A 23 3.46 -26.83 -10.28
C GLY A 23 3.79 -28.18 -9.62
N ALA A 24 2.78 -28.96 -9.26
CA ALA A 24 2.96 -30.28 -8.66
C ALA A 24 3.73 -31.25 -9.58
N LYS A 25 3.57 -31.16 -10.92
CA LYS A 25 4.30 -32.00 -11.89
C LYS A 25 5.81 -31.77 -11.86
N VAL A 26 6.24 -30.60 -11.44
CA VAL A 26 7.65 -30.18 -11.35
C VAL A 26 8.16 -30.07 -9.91
N GLY A 27 7.34 -30.48 -8.92
CA GLY A 27 7.72 -30.46 -7.50
C GLY A 27 7.73 -29.08 -6.87
N ALA A 28 6.98 -28.13 -7.41
CA ALA A 28 6.88 -26.78 -6.89
C ALA A 28 6.15 -26.74 -5.53
N ASP A 29 6.77 -26.10 -4.54
CA ASP A 29 6.20 -25.85 -3.20
C ASP A 29 5.60 -24.44 -3.13
N ALA A 30 4.30 -24.33 -3.42
CA ALA A 30 3.59 -23.06 -3.42
C ALA A 30 3.08 -22.69 -2.02
N TRP A 31 2.81 -21.38 -1.80
CA TRP A 31 2.39 -20.85 -0.50
C TRP A 31 1.13 -21.51 0.06
N GLN A 32 0.21 -21.95 -0.79
CA GLN A 32 -1.03 -22.64 -0.36
C GLN A 32 -0.72 -23.93 0.39
N ILE A 33 0.30 -24.68 -0.07
CA ILE A 33 0.77 -25.91 0.59
C ILE A 33 1.42 -25.54 1.92
N ARG A 34 2.29 -24.55 1.94
CA ARG A 34 3.00 -24.10 3.14
C ARG A 34 2.04 -23.55 4.20
N ALA A 35 1.02 -22.76 3.80
CA ALA A 35 -0.02 -22.25 4.71
C ALA A 35 -0.80 -23.38 5.36
N LYS A 36 -1.21 -24.40 4.58
CA LYS A 36 -1.87 -25.59 5.11
C LYS A 36 -1.01 -26.34 6.13
N ASN A 37 0.30 -26.47 5.86
CA ASN A 37 1.23 -27.17 6.73
C ASN A 37 1.52 -26.42 8.06
N GLN A 38 1.23 -25.09 8.13
CA GLN A 38 1.33 -24.29 9.36
C GLN A 38 0.06 -24.31 10.22
N THR A 39 -0.95 -25.08 9.82
CA THR A 39 -2.20 -25.21 10.60
C THR A 39 -2.11 -26.43 11.54
N PRO A 40 -2.51 -26.33 12.84
CA PRO A 40 -3.01 -25.13 13.52
C PRO A 40 -1.89 -24.15 13.89
N HIS A 41 -2.22 -22.86 13.87
CA HIS A 41 -1.28 -21.80 14.26
C HIS A 41 -0.98 -21.81 15.76
N CYS A 42 0.16 -21.21 16.16
CA CYS A 42 0.57 -21.09 17.54
C CYS A 42 -0.31 -20.09 18.32
N LYS A 43 -1.15 -20.57 19.23
CA LYS A 43 -2.06 -19.74 20.03
C LYS A 43 -1.36 -18.67 20.88
N PHE A 44 -0.14 -18.92 21.35
CA PHE A 44 0.63 -17.89 22.08
C PHE A 44 1.06 -16.74 21.17
N GLY A 45 1.45 -17.06 19.92
CA GLY A 45 1.79 -16.07 18.91
C GLY A 45 0.58 -15.26 18.50
N GLU A 46 -0.55 -15.91 18.23
CA GLU A 46 -1.80 -15.24 17.83
C GLU A 46 -2.35 -14.29 18.89
N GLN A 47 -2.19 -14.63 20.17
CA GLN A 47 -2.58 -13.78 21.29
C GLN A 47 -1.53 -12.73 21.67
N GLY A 48 -0.34 -12.78 21.10
CA GLY A 48 0.76 -11.86 21.40
C GLY A 48 1.43 -12.07 22.77
N ILE A 49 1.12 -13.16 23.49
CA ILE A 49 1.54 -13.42 24.88
C ILE A 49 2.84 -14.23 25.01
N CYS A 50 3.65 -14.29 23.96
CA CYS A 50 5.01 -14.84 24.02
C CYS A 50 6.05 -13.74 23.88
N CYS A 51 7.18 -13.87 24.59
CA CYS A 51 8.28 -12.91 24.57
C CYS A 51 9.60 -13.58 24.26
N ARG A 52 10.34 -13.04 23.26
CA ARG A 52 11.66 -13.50 22.85
C ARG A 52 12.69 -12.35 22.86
N ILE A 53 12.47 -11.34 23.70
CA ILE A 53 13.29 -10.12 23.71
C ILE A 53 14.68 -10.37 24.31
N CYS A 54 14.83 -11.32 25.26
CA CYS A 54 16.11 -11.60 25.89
C CYS A 54 16.39 -13.10 26.01
N ALA A 55 17.66 -13.44 26.25
CA ALA A 55 18.14 -14.82 26.37
C ALA A 55 17.77 -15.49 27.71
N MET A 56 17.15 -14.80 28.65
CA MET A 56 16.59 -15.43 29.85
C MET A 56 15.34 -16.25 29.52
N GLY A 57 14.61 -15.83 28.46
CA GLY A 57 13.47 -16.56 27.92
C GLY A 57 13.88 -17.70 26.96
N PRO A 58 13.00 -18.07 25.99
CA PRO A 58 11.70 -17.44 25.70
C PRO A 58 10.67 -17.61 26.83
N CYS A 59 9.86 -16.56 27.03
CA CYS A 59 8.77 -16.60 28.00
C CYS A 59 7.41 -16.72 27.28
N ARG A 60 6.47 -17.42 27.92
CA ARG A 60 5.05 -17.45 27.52
C ARG A 60 4.18 -17.26 28.74
N ILE A 61 3.08 -16.55 28.59
CA ILE A 61 2.14 -16.33 29.68
C ILE A 61 1.10 -17.46 29.71
N ILE A 62 0.99 -18.09 30.88
CA ILE A 62 0.03 -19.17 31.19
C ILE A 62 -0.44 -18.99 32.61
N PRO A 63 -1.55 -19.61 33.05
CA PRO A 63 -2.04 -19.49 34.46
C PRO A 63 -0.99 -19.82 35.52
N LYS A 64 -0.11 -20.81 35.26
CA LYS A 64 1.00 -21.19 36.15
C LYS A 64 2.14 -20.17 36.16
N ALA A 65 2.34 -19.42 35.05
CA ALA A 65 3.39 -18.42 34.90
C ALA A 65 2.77 -17.12 34.34
N PRO A 66 2.08 -16.32 35.17
CA PRO A 66 1.38 -15.10 34.72
C PRO A 66 2.33 -13.94 34.38
N ARG A 67 3.64 -14.12 34.63
CA ARG A 67 4.70 -13.16 34.31
C ARG A 67 5.90 -13.85 33.68
N GLY A 68 6.58 -13.16 32.81
CA GLY A 68 7.90 -13.57 32.30
C GLY A 68 8.96 -13.51 33.40
N ILE A 69 10.15 -14.04 33.14
CA ILE A 69 11.26 -14.11 34.10
C ILE A 69 11.63 -12.71 34.64
N CYS A 70 11.55 -11.67 33.81
CA CYS A 70 11.81 -10.27 34.20
C CYS A 70 10.65 -9.62 34.99
N GLY A 71 9.54 -10.32 35.20
CA GLY A 71 8.34 -9.80 35.87
C GLY A 71 7.30 -9.14 34.96
N CYS A 72 7.58 -8.99 33.65
CA CYS A 72 6.63 -8.44 32.69
C CYS A 72 5.42 -9.39 32.53
N ASP A 73 4.22 -8.85 32.62
CA ASP A 73 2.96 -9.58 32.43
C ASP A 73 2.51 -9.63 30.95
N ALA A 74 1.30 -10.15 30.72
CA ALA A 74 0.70 -10.23 29.40
C ALA A 74 0.58 -8.84 28.74
N HIS A 75 0.15 -7.84 29.51
CA HIS A 75 -0.12 -6.50 29.00
C HIS A 75 1.15 -5.84 28.47
N GLY A 76 2.23 -5.87 29.25
CA GLY A 76 3.53 -5.35 28.82
C GLY A 76 4.17 -6.14 27.67
N ILE A 77 4.00 -7.47 27.63
CA ILE A 77 4.53 -8.32 26.53
C ILE A 77 3.81 -8.00 25.23
N VAL A 78 2.47 -7.98 25.24
CA VAL A 78 1.67 -7.66 24.04
C VAL A 78 1.96 -6.24 23.55
N GLY A 79 2.04 -5.25 24.46
CA GLY A 79 2.38 -3.88 24.11
C GLY A 79 3.77 -3.75 23.45
N ARG A 80 4.79 -4.47 23.97
CA ARG A 80 6.13 -4.49 23.36
C ARG A 80 6.15 -5.16 21.99
N ASN A 81 5.40 -6.25 21.83
CA ASN A 81 5.29 -6.92 20.53
C ASN A 81 4.60 -6.01 19.50
N PHE A 82 3.50 -5.35 19.88
CA PHE A 82 2.79 -4.40 19.03
C PHE A 82 3.69 -3.21 18.61
N LEU A 83 4.47 -2.66 19.56
CA LEU A 83 5.42 -1.58 19.27
C LEU A 83 6.52 -2.02 18.32
N LYS A 84 7.04 -3.26 18.43
CA LYS A 84 8.05 -3.80 17.50
C LYS A 84 7.48 -3.99 16.10
N PHE A 85 6.24 -4.46 15.98
CA PHE A 85 5.54 -4.54 14.70
C PHE A 85 5.44 -3.15 14.05
N THR A 86 5.00 -2.16 14.81
CA THR A 86 4.92 -0.78 14.32
C THR A 86 6.29 -0.27 13.85
N ALA A 87 7.34 -0.48 14.65
CA ALA A 87 8.68 -0.01 14.32
C ALA A 87 9.23 -0.67 13.05
N GLY A 88 9.00 -1.99 12.86
CA GLY A 88 9.37 -2.71 11.65
C GLY A 88 8.65 -2.18 10.41
N GLY A 89 7.34 -1.96 10.53
CA GLY A 89 6.52 -1.40 9.46
C GLY A 89 6.91 0.03 9.09
N ALA A 90 7.10 0.89 10.09
CA ALA A 90 7.52 2.28 9.90
C ALA A 90 8.91 2.38 9.25
N ALA A 91 9.88 1.56 9.70
CA ALA A 91 11.20 1.50 9.08
C ALA A 91 11.12 1.13 7.60
N THR A 92 10.28 0.16 7.26
CA THR A 92 10.15 -0.37 5.90
C THR A 92 9.62 0.66 4.91
N HIS A 93 8.52 1.36 5.24
CA HIS A 93 7.97 2.42 4.39
C HIS A 93 8.86 3.66 4.37
N SER A 94 9.43 4.02 5.52
CA SER A 94 10.30 5.19 5.62
C SER A 94 11.56 5.03 4.80
N ASP A 95 12.13 3.83 4.77
CA ASP A 95 13.31 3.53 3.96
C ASP A 95 13.01 3.62 2.46
N HIS A 96 11.81 3.18 2.02
CA HIS A 96 11.33 3.45 0.66
C HIS A 96 11.30 4.97 0.36
N GLY A 97 10.73 5.78 1.25
CA GLY A 97 10.75 7.25 1.09
C GLY A 97 12.16 7.84 1.03
N ARG A 98 13.11 7.25 1.77
CA ARG A 98 14.54 7.61 1.71
C ARG A 98 15.16 7.33 0.35
N GLU A 99 14.90 6.15 -0.23
CA GLU A 99 15.39 5.80 -1.57
C GLU A 99 14.82 6.71 -2.66
N ILE A 100 13.55 7.11 -2.54
CA ILE A 100 12.95 8.11 -3.44
C ILE A 100 13.63 9.49 -3.28
N CYS A 101 13.98 9.92 -2.06
CA CYS A 101 14.78 11.13 -1.86
C CYS A 101 16.16 11.02 -2.54
N HIS A 102 16.85 9.88 -2.43
CA HIS A 102 18.11 9.65 -3.13
C HIS A 102 17.95 9.66 -4.65
N THR A 103 16.86 9.09 -5.17
CA THR A 103 16.53 9.13 -6.61
C THR A 103 16.28 10.57 -7.07
N LEU A 104 15.56 11.38 -6.27
CA LEU A 104 15.35 12.80 -6.57
C LEU A 104 16.66 13.60 -6.54
N TYR A 105 17.56 13.30 -5.60
CA TYR A 105 18.90 13.90 -5.55
C TYR A 105 19.72 13.61 -6.81
N CYS A 106 19.55 12.44 -7.43
CA CYS A 106 20.20 12.05 -8.68
C CYS A 106 19.52 12.58 -9.94
N ALA A 107 18.37 13.26 -9.82
CA ALA A 107 17.63 13.78 -10.98
C ALA A 107 18.40 14.89 -11.69
N LYS A 108 18.45 14.83 -13.02
CA LYS A 108 19.12 15.84 -13.86
C LYS A 108 18.56 15.83 -15.29
N GLU A 109 18.73 16.93 -16.00
CA GLU A 109 18.34 17.04 -17.41
C GLU A 109 19.05 15.97 -18.26
N GLY A 110 18.28 15.21 -19.04
CA GLY A 110 18.80 14.12 -19.87
C GLY A 110 19.39 12.93 -19.10
N GLY A 111 19.23 12.87 -17.79
CA GLY A 111 19.64 11.74 -16.96
C GLY A 111 18.61 10.62 -16.91
N ASN A 112 18.92 9.54 -16.16
CA ASN A 112 18.00 8.42 -15.93
C ASN A 112 16.69 8.89 -15.28
N TYR A 113 16.79 9.84 -14.37
CA TYR A 113 15.64 10.44 -13.67
C TYR A 113 15.57 11.93 -13.96
N GLN A 114 14.36 12.42 -14.19
CA GLN A 114 14.07 13.81 -14.49
C GLN A 114 12.88 14.29 -13.67
N VAL A 115 12.79 15.60 -13.41
CA VAL A 115 11.63 16.21 -12.79
C VAL A 115 10.48 16.26 -13.81
N LYS A 116 9.44 15.45 -13.60
CA LYS A 116 8.26 15.39 -14.49
C LYS A 116 7.11 16.27 -14.01
N ASP A 117 7.05 16.57 -12.71
CA ASP A 117 6.06 17.50 -12.14
C ASP A 117 6.75 18.65 -11.39
N PRO A 118 7.25 19.66 -12.12
CA PRO A 118 7.90 20.81 -11.51
C PRO A 118 6.95 21.67 -10.68
N GLU A 119 5.65 21.71 -10.99
CA GLU A 119 4.67 22.49 -10.24
C GLU A 119 4.49 21.91 -8.83
N LYS A 120 4.45 20.60 -8.70
CA LYS A 120 4.41 19.90 -7.42
C LYS A 120 5.67 20.15 -6.60
N LEU A 121 6.83 20.08 -7.21
CA LEU A 121 8.11 20.39 -6.54
C LEU A 121 8.12 21.81 -5.97
N LEU A 122 7.72 22.81 -6.78
CA LEU A 122 7.60 24.21 -6.36
C LEU A 122 6.61 24.40 -5.22
N ARG A 123 5.48 23.67 -5.25
CA ARG A 123 4.47 23.72 -4.19
C ARG A 123 5.04 23.21 -2.86
N ILE A 124 5.69 22.04 -2.87
CA ILE A 124 6.29 21.46 -1.66
C ILE A 124 7.43 22.35 -1.15
N ALA A 125 8.25 22.91 -2.03
CA ALA A 125 9.33 23.83 -1.65
C ALA A 125 8.79 25.07 -0.92
N LYS A 126 7.75 25.71 -1.45
CA LYS A 126 7.07 26.85 -0.82
C LYS A 126 6.47 26.47 0.53
N GLU A 127 5.81 25.32 0.61
CA GLU A 127 5.24 24.78 1.86
C GLU A 127 6.31 24.60 2.94
N TRP A 128 7.50 24.18 2.55
CA TRP A 128 8.63 23.99 3.45
C TRP A 128 9.46 25.24 3.69
N GLY A 129 9.05 26.40 3.12
CA GLY A 129 9.73 27.69 3.27
C GLY A 129 11.05 27.77 2.54
N VAL A 130 11.22 26.97 1.47
CA VAL A 130 12.40 26.99 0.61
C VAL A 130 12.24 28.04 -0.48
N GLU A 131 13.28 28.88 -0.67
CA GLU A 131 13.28 29.90 -1.73
C GLU A 131 13.29 29.24 -3.11
N THR A 132 12.41 29.68 -3.99
CA THR A 132 12.24 29.10 -5.33
C THR A 132 12.55 30.06 -6.48
N GLU A 133 12.60 31.36 -6.20
CA GLU A 133 12.81 32.39 -7.24
C GLU A 133 14.24 32.34 -7.80
N GLY A 134 14.34 32.24 -9.11
CA GLY A 134 15.62 32.24 -9.83
C GLY A 134 16.42 30.95 -9.74
N LYS A 135 15.91 29.88 -9.09
CA LYS A 135 16.57 28.58 -9.04
C LYS A 135 16.25 27.73 -10.27
N ASP A 136 17.25 26.99 -10.75
CA ASP A 136 17.03 25.90 -11.68
C ASP A 136 16.22 24.78 -11.01
N ILE A 137 15.41 24.09 -11.81
CA ILE A 137 14.49 23.06 -11.25
C ILE A 137 15.24 21.86 -10.69
N TYR A 138 16.40 21.51 -11.23
CA TYR A 138 17.22 20.40 -10.72
C TYR A 138 18.02 20.81 -9.49
N ASP A 139 18.49 22.06 -9.40
CA ASP A 139 19.11 22.59 -8.16
C ASP A 139 18.08 22.59 -7.03
N LEU A 140 16.83 22.96 -7.33
CA LEU A 140 15.74 22.88 -6.36
C LEU A 140 15.43 21.44 -5.96
N ALA A 141 15.44 20.50 -6.92
CA ALA A 141 15.21 19.08 -6.65
C ALA A 141 16.28 18.49 -5.72
N HIS A 142 17.56 18.83 -5.94
CA HIS A 142 18.67 18.45 -5.05
C HIS A 142 18.48 18.98 -3.63
N GLU A 143 18.19 20.29 -3.50
CA GLU A 143 17.97 20.93 -2.19
C GLU A 143 16.78 20.30 -1.45
N MET A 144 15.66 20.05 -2.16
CA MET A 144 14.48 19.42 -1.57
C MET A 144 14.74 17.97 -1.16
N ALA A 145 15.54 17.23 -1.93
CA ALA A 145 15.96 15.87 -1.57
C ALA A 145 16.84 15.87 -0.30
N GLU A 146 17.80 16.81 -0.18
CA GLU A 146 18.62 16.95 1.03
C GLU A 146 17.78 17.30 2.26
N ILE A 147 16.84 18.25 2.12
CA ILE A 147 15.92 18.62 3.21
C ILE A 147 15.04 17.42 3.59
N GLY A 148 14.54 16.65 2.61
CA GLY A 148 13.79 15.42 2.83
C GLY A 148 14.61 14.39 3.62
N LEU A 149 15.86 14.15 3.26
CA LEU A 149 16.78 13.27 3.98
C LEU A 149 17.05 13.75 5.41
N MET A 150 17.09 15.08 5.66
CA MET A 150 17.24 15.63 7.01
C MET A 150 16.04 15.36 7.91
N GLU A 151 14.82 15.16 7.38
CA GLU A 151 13.63 14.82 8.18
C GLU A 151 13.78 13.46 8.91
N TYR A 152 14.67 12.58 8.44
CA TYR A 152 14.94 11.29 9.09
C TYR A 152 15.61 11.43 10.45
N GLY A 153 16.61 12.31 10.56
CA GLY A 153 17.45 12.42 11.74
C GLY A 153 17.46 13.80 12.40
N LYS A 154 16.55 14.70 12.09
CA LYS A 154 16.58 16.06 12.66
C LYS A 154 16.49 16.05 14.18
N PRO A 155 17.27 16.91 14.88
CA PRO A 155 17.36 16.87 16.33
C PRO A 155 16.19 17.52 17.06
N PHE A 156 15.51 18.49 16.45
CA PHE A 156 14.49 19.33 17.09
C PHE A 156 13.25 19.50 16.21
N GLY A 157 12.13 19.85 16.84
CA GLY A 157 10.84 20.11 16.19
C GLY A 157 10.09 18.85 15.79
N TYR A 158 9.09 19.02 14.95
CA TYR A 158 8.23 17.96 14.40
C TYR A 158 8.45 17.86 12.89
N GLN A 159 7.95 16.77 12.30
CA GLN A 159 8.02 16.57 10.85
C GLN A 159 7.24 17.64 10.09
N ARG A 160 7.79 18.11 8.96
CA ARG A 160 7.23 19.24 8.19
C ARG A 160 5.84 18.95 7.64
N PHE A 161 5.62 17.75 7.12
CA PHE A 161 4.32 17.39 6.55
C PHE A 161 3.15 17.37 7.56
N LEU A 162 3.42 17.37 8.88
CA LEU A 162 2.36 17.57 9.88
C LEU A 162 1.65 18.92 9.75
N ASP A 163 2.25 19.90 9.10
CA ASP A 163 1.64 21.21 8.86
C ASP A 163 0.47 21.16 7.85
N ARG A 164 0.36 20.04 7.12
CA ARG A 164 -0.80 19.75 6.27
C ARG A 164 -2.06 19.35 7.06
N MET A 165 -1.93 18.97 8.32
CA MET A 165 -3.10 18.68 9.17
C MET A 165 -3.88 19.93 9.55
N PRO A 166 -5.19 19.81 9.85
CA PRO A 166 -5.90 20.84 10.60
C PRO A 166 -5.18 21.14 11.93
N ALA A 167 -5.06 22.44 12.28
CA ALA A 167 -4.28 22.89 13.44
C ALA A 167 -4.70 22.17 14.75
N GLY A 168 -6.01 22.05 14.99
CA GLY A 168 -6.52 21.40 16.19
C GLY A 168 -6.17 19.91 16.29
N GLN A 169 -6.06 19.20 15.16
CA GLN A 169 -5.58 17.80 15.16
C GLN A 169 -4.09 17.73 15.51
N LYS A 170 -3.27 18.60 14.92
CA LYS A 170 -1.84 18.68 15.23
C LYS A 170 -1.59 19.04 16.70
N GLU A 171 -2.31 20.03 17.25
CA GLU A 171 -2.21 20.42 18.66
C GLU A 171 -2.56 19.25 19.57
N LYS A 172 -3.63 18.51 19.29
CA LYS A 172 -4.04 17.33 20.04
C LYS A 172 -2.96 16.24 20.07
N LEU A 173 -2.25 16.01 18.93
CA LEU A 173 -1.12 15.07 18.88
C LEU A 173 0.04 15.54 19.76
N ILE A 174 0.33 16.84 19.79
CA ILE A 174 1.40 17.43 20.60
C ILE A 174 1.05 17.31 22.10
N GLU A 175 -0.16 17.68 22.50
CA GLU A 175 -0.64 17.61 23.89
C GLU A 175 -0.62 16.19 24.46
N ASN A 176 -0.91 15.18 23.62
CA ASN A 176 -0.86 13.77 24.01
C ASN A 176 0.51 13.11 23.84
N GLU A 177 1.53 13.88 23.44
CA GLU A 177 2.91 13.42 23.22
C GLU A 177 3.06 12.34 22.13
N ILE A 178 2.20 12.38 21.10
CA ILE A 178 2.18 11.43 19.98
C ILE A 178 2.51 12.06 18.63
N ALA A 179 2.86 13.36 18.59
CA ALA A 179 3.37 14.01 17.38
C ALA A 179 4.80 13.53 17.07
N PRO A 180 5.11 13.07 15.84
CA PRO A 180 6.42 12.55 15.48
C PRO A 180 7.43 13.67 15.28
N ARG A 181 8.66 13.44 15.76
CA ARG A 181 9.77 14.41 15.74
C ARG A 181 10.68 14.25 14.53
N ALA A 182 11.18 13.03 14.35
CA ALA A 182 12.00 12.65 13.20
C ALA A 182 11.81 11.14 12.94
N ILE A 183 11.92 10.70 11.70
CA ILE A 183 11.54 9.34 11.29
C ILE A 183 12.37 8.28 12.02
N ASP A 184 13.70 8.30 11.84
CA ASP A 184 14.61 7.32 12.45
C ASP A 184 14.58 7.37 13.97
N ARG A 185 14.35 8.56 14.54
CA ARG A 185 14.27 8.75 15.99
C ARG A 185 13.09 7.99 16.58
N GLU A 186 11.93 8.00 15.93
CA GLU A 186 10.76 7.29 16.46
C GLU A 186 10.92 5.78 16.33
N VAL A 187 11.53 5.29 15.27
CA VAL A 187 11.89 3.87 15.12
C VAL A 187 12.89 3.45 16.20
N ALA A 188 13.98 4.20 16.38
CA ALA A 188 14.98 3.91 17.41
C ALA A 188 14.40 3.98 18.83
N SER A 189 13.54 4.98 19.13
CA SER A 189 12.86 5.11 20.42
C SER A 189 11.94 3.91 20.67
N SER A 190 11.23 3.43 19.67
CA SER A 190 10.33 2.27 19.75
C SER A 190 11.10 0.98 20.07
N LEU A 191 12.23 0.76 19.41
CA LEU A 191 13.11 -0.37 19.70
C LEU A 191 13.73 -0.28 21.10
N HIS A 192 14.12 0.91 21.54
CA HIS A 192 14.64 1.14 22.89
C HIS A 192 13.56 0.89 23.95
N MET A 193 12.37 1.47 23.80
CA MET A 193 11.26 1.27 24.76
C MET A 193 10.82 -0.19 24.89
N SER A 194 10.90 -0.97 23.80
CA SER A 194 10.56 -2.39 23.81
C SER A 194 11.69 -3.31 24.30
N HIS A 195 12.89 -2.77 24.61
CA HIS A 195 14.00 -3.54 25.17
C HIS A 195 13.66 -4.08 26.59
N MET A 196 14.28 -5.22 26.96
CA MET A 196 14.14 -5.80 28.31
C MET A 196 14.62 -4.79 29.37
N GLY A 197 13.79 -4.56 30.39
CA GLY A 197 14.10 -3.60 31.46
C GLY A 197 13.81 -2.13 31.13
N CYS A 198 13.23 -1.83 29.96
CA CYS A 198 12.72 -0.50 29.64
C CYS A 198 11.21 -0.43 29.92
N SER A 199 10.37 0.03 28.99
CA SER A 199 8.93 0.17 29.26
C SER A 199 8.20 -1.16 29.30
N SER A 200 7.25 -1.27 30.22
CA SER A 200 6.25 -2.33 30.27
C SER A 200 4.84 -1.76 30.58
N LEU A 201 4.69 -0.43 30.54
CA LEU A 201 3.42 0.25 30.72
C LEU A 201 2.69 0.30 29.37
N PRO A 202 1.54 -0.39 29.21
CA PRO A 202 0.84 -0.51 27.92
C PRO A 202 0.50 0.83 27.29
N GLU A 203 -0.01 1.80 28.07
CA GLU A 203 -0.32 3.14 27.55
C GLU A 203 0.87 3.82 26.90
N ALA A 204 2.04 3.80 27.53
CA ALA A 204 3.25 4.40 26.98
C ALA A 204 3.71 3.70 25.69
N LEU A 205 3.54 2.35 25.62
CA LEU A 205 3.87 1.56 24.44
C LEU A 205 2.93 1.84 23.28
N VAL A 206 1.62 1.98 23.53
CA VAL A 206 0.63 2.34 22.48
C VAL A 206 0.84 3.77 21.99
N LYS A 207 1.06 4.75 22.87
CA LYS A 207 1.36 6.13 22.48
C LYS A 207 2.62 6.20 21.60
N GLN A 208 3.68 5.47 21.96
CA GLN A 208 4.87 5.39 21.12
C GLN A 208 4.60 4.66 19.79
N SER A 209 3.72 3.65 19.77
CA SER A 209 3.32 3.00 18.52
C SER A 209 2.62 3.98 17.58
N ILE A 210 1.68 4.79 18.09
CA ILE A 210 1.03 5.83 17.27
C ILE A 210 2.07 6.85 16.79
N ARG A 211 2.96 7.35 17.66
CA ARG A 211 4.00 8.29 17.27
C ARG A 211 4.92 7.74 16.18
N CYS A 212 5.32 6.47 16.29
CA CYS A 212 6.16 5.79 15.31
C CYS A 212 5.42 5.60 13.98
N GLY A 213 4.15 5.19 14.01
CA GLY A 213 3.31 5.13 12.81
C GLY A 213 3.11 6.50 12.17
N MET A 214 2.87 7.55 12.97
CA MET A 214 2.78 8.93 12.46
C MET A 214 4.07 9.40 11.77
N ALA A 215 5.24 8.93 12.25
CA ALA A 215 6.53 9.19 11.61
C ALA A 215 6.64 8.54 10.21
N ASP A 216 6.02 7.37 10.04
CA ASP A 216 5.87 6.72 8.75
C ASP A 216 4.88 7.52 7.87
N GLY A 217 3.61 7.63 8.28
CA GLY A 217 2.53 8.16 7.45
C GLY A 217 2.73 9.61 7.01
N TRP A 218 3.07 10.50 7.96
CA TRP A 218 3.31 11.94 7.73
C TRP A 218 4.79 12.28 7.50
N GLY A 219 5.61 11.28 7.32
CA GLY A 219 7.04 11.42 7.04
C GLY A 219 7.45 10.55 5.87
N GLY A 220 7.95 9.34 6.14
CA GLY A 220 8.55 8.47 5.13
C GLY A 220 7.61 8.11 3.97
N SER A 221 6.39 7.63 4.27
CA SER A 221 5.38 7.32 3.24
C SER A 221 4.99 8.55 2.44
N MET A 222 4.79 9.70 3.09
CA MET A 222 4.40 10.93 2.39
C MET A 222 5.53 11.46 1.51
N MET A 223 6.79 11.37 1.93
CA MET A 223 7.94 11.67 1.07
C MET A 223 8.01 10.73 -0.13
N GLY A 224 7.83 9.43 0.11
CA GLY A 224 7.78 8.44 -0.97
C GLY A 224 6.75 8.81 -2.04
N THR A 225 5.53 9.16 -1.63
CA THR A 225 4.43 9.55 -2.52
C THR A 225 4.70 10.88 -3.23
N GLU A 226 5.00 11.94 -2.48
CA GLU A 226 5.12 13.29 -3.02
C GLU A 226 6.31 13.42 -3.97
N PHE A 227 7.47 12.85 -3.60
CA PHE A 227 8.66 12.90 -4.46
C PHE A 227 8.61 11.90 -5.63
N SER A 228 7.89 10.78 -5.50
CA SER A 228 7.59 9.92 -6.65
C SER A 228 6.75 10.67 -7.69
N ASP A 229 5.79 11.49 -7.25
CA ASP A 229 5.02 12.32 -8.18
C ASP A 229 5.89 13.37 -8.89
N VAL A 230 6.83 13.97 -8.17
CA VAL A 230 7.80 14.90 -8.78
C VAL A 230 8.63 14.19 -9.85
N LEU A 231 9.12 12.98 -9.56
CA LEU A 231 10.01 12.20 -10.43
C LEU A 231 9.28 11.55 -11.61
N PHE A 232 8.11 10.95 -11.35
CA PHE A 232 7.44 10.09 -12.33
C PHE A 232 6.14 10.68 -12.87
N GLY A 233 5.72 11.82 -12.33
CA GLY A 233 4.48 12.52 -12.64
C GLY A 233 3.34 12.20 -11.69
N THR A 234 2.58 13.23 -11.34
CA THR A 234 1.34 13.08 -10.56
C THR A 234 0.32 12.25 -11.34
N PRO A 235 -0.20 11.14 -10.76
CA PRO A 235 -1.12 10.26 -11.46
C PRO A 235 -2.39 10.96 -11.93
N LYS A 236 -2.87 10.54 -13.11
CA LYS A 236 -4.14 10.95 -13.70
C LYS A 236 -4.90 9.70 -14.14
N PRO A 237 -6.25 9.71 -14.11
CA PRO A 237 -7.03 8.55 -14.51
C PRO A 237 -6.63 8.03 -15.89
N LEU A 238 -6.30 6.75 -15.94
CA LEU A 238 -5.98 6.03 -17.18
C LEU A 238 -6.44 4.56 -17.08
N ASP A 239 -6.63 3.93 -18.24
CA ASP A 239 -7.11 2.56 -18.31
C ASP A 239 -5.95 1.56 -18.32
N THR A 240 -6.17 0.44 -17.64
CA THR A 240 -5.28 -0.71 -17.61
C THR A 240 -6.09 -2.01 -17.52
N GLU A 241 -5.39 -3.14 -17.37
CA GLU A 241 -5.99 -4.46 -17.19
C GLU A 241 -5.40 -5.14 -15.95
N ALA A 242 -6.19 -6.04 -15.35
CA ALA A 242 -5.78 -6.75 -14.14
C ALA A 242 -6.07 -8.24 -14.21
N ASN A 243 -5.29 -9.02 -13.47
CA ASN A 243 -5.28 -10.47 -13.30
C ASN A 243 -4.26 -11.19 -14.18
N LEU A 244 -4.01 -12.48 -13.94
CA LEU A 244 -2.95 -13.28 -14.60
C LEU A 244 -3.09 -13.35 -16.12
N GLY A 245 -4.30 -13.18 -16.66
CA GLY A 245 -4.54 -13.15 -18.11
C GLY A 245 -3.93 -11.97 -18.86
N VAL A 246 -3.24 -11.06 -18.15
CA VAL A 246 -2.47 -9.95 -18.77
C VAL A 246 -1.13 -10.42 -19.33
N MET A 247 -0.63 -11.57 -18.90
CA MET A 247 0.57 -12.19 -19.47
C MET A 247 0.27 -12.69 -20.90
N VAL A 248 1.24 -12.55 -21.79
CA VAL A 248 1.08 -12.89 -23.21
C VAL A 248 2.03 -14.01 -23.57
N GLU A 249 1.50 -15.13 -24.04
CA GLU A 249 2.29 -16.35 -24.33
C GLU A 249 3.36 -16.10 -25.38
N GLU A 250 3.09 -15.31 -26.42
CA GLU A 250 4.04 -15.06 -27.52
C GLU A 250 5.08 -13.98 -27.18
N ASN A 251 4.96 -13.30 -26.05
CA ASN A 251 5.88 -12.24 -25.63
C ASN A 251 6.86 -12.73 -24.56
N VAL A 252 7.96 -12.03 -24.41
CA VAL A 252 8.80 -12.08 -23.23
C VAL A 252 8.02 -11.43 -22.08
N ASN A 253 7.70 -12.17 -21.02
CA ASN A 253 6.99 -11.62 -19.86
C ASN A 253 7.97 -11.30 -18.75
N ILE A 254 8.03 -10.03 -18.37
CA ILE A 254 8.80 -9.52 -17.24
C ILE A 254 7.82 -9.10 -16.15
N VAL A 255 7.96 -9.65 -14.96
CA VAL A 255 7.13 -9.30 -13.82
C VAL A 255 7.93 -8.46 -12.83
N VAL A 256 7.49 -7.23 -12.57
CA VAL A 256 8.06 -6.37 -11.53
C VAL A 256 7.29 -6.56 -10.23
N HIS A 257 8.01 -6.69 -9.11
CA HIS A 257 7.41 -6.98 -7.81
C HIS A 257 8.18 -6.29 -6.68
N GLY A 258 7.45 -5.76 -5.74
CA GLY A 258 7.98 -5.03 -4.59
C GLY A 258 7.28 -3.70 -4.39
N HIS A 259 8.03 -2.61 -4.18
CA HIS A 259 7.45 -1.35 -3.71
C HIS A 259 8.05 -0.09 -4.34
N ASP A 260 9.36 -0.06 -4.64
CA ASP A 260 10.04 1.13 -5.14
C ASP A 260 9.81 1.31 -6.66
N PRO A 261 9.19 2.42 -7.11
CA PRO A 261 8.96 2.68 -8.53
C PRO A 261 10.25 2.97 -9.32
N SER A 262 11.35 3.35 -8.68
CA SER A 262 12.57 3.78 -9.39
C SER A 262 13.08 2.72 -10.35
N LEU A 263 13.13 1.45 -9.92
CA LEU A 263 13.55 0.33 -10.76
C LEU A 263 12.50 -0.01 -11.82
N SER A 264 11.24 -0.14 -11.42
CA SER A 264 10.17 -0.60 -12.31
C SER A 264 9.89 0.40 -13.43
N GLU A 265 9.98 1.71 -13.16
CA GLU A 265 9.88 2.75 -14.18
C GLU A 265 10.99 2.60 -15.24
N MET A 266 12.24 2.34 -14.83
CA MET A 266 13.35 2.10 -15.75
C MET A 266 13.17 0.80 -16.55
N ILE A 267 12.69 -0.27 -15.92
CA ILE A 267 12.41 -1.53 -16.64
C ILE A 267 11.35 -1.30 -17.72
N CYS A 268 10.27 -0.58 -17.41
CA CYS A 268 9.23 -0.25 -18.37
C CYS A 268 9.80 0.57 -19.53
N GLU A 269 10.60 1.58 -19.25
CA GLU A 269 11.21 2.43 -20.29
C GLU A 269 12.09 1.63 -21.26
N TYR A 270 12.95 0.76 -20.75
CA TYR A 270 13.79 -0.07 -21.63
C TYR A 270 13.00 -1.18 -22.32
N ALA A 271 12.00 -1.78 -21.68
CA ALA A 271 11.14 -2.78 -22.33
C ALA A 271 10.35 -2.21 -23.51
N ASP A 272 9.93 -0.95 -23.43
CA ASP A 272 9.23 -0.21 -24.50
C ASP A 272 10.18 0.29 -25.58
N SER A 273 11.50 0.24 -25.37
CA SER A 273 12.47 0.74 -26.34
C SER A 273 12.49 -0.10 -27.63
N LYS A 274 12.62 0.58 -28.76
CA LYS A 274 12.73 -0.10 -30.06
C LYS A 274 13.86 -1.13 -30.09
N GLU A 275 15.00 -0.83 -29.45
CA GLU A 275 16.16 -1.73 -29.36
C GLU A 275 15.77 -3.08 -28.72
N MET A 276 15.11 -3.05 -27.55
CA MET A 276 14.74 -4.26 -26.82
C MET A 276 13.61 -5.03 -27.50
N ILE A 277 12.63 -4.32 -28.07
CA ILE A 277 11.55 -4.95 -28.85
C ILE A 277 12.11 -5.66 -30.08
N ASP A 278 13.01 -5.05 -30.81
CA ASP A 278 13.64 -5.68 -31.98
C ASP A 278 14.53 -6.87 -31.56
N TYR A 279 15.20 -6.77 -30.40
CA TYR A 279 15.96 -7.87 -29.84
C TYR A 279 15.05 -9.04 -29.42
N ALA A 280 13.92 -8.77 -28.77
CA ALA A 280 12.94 -9.82 -28.42
C ALA A 280 12.42 -10.54 -29.67
N LYS A 281 12.13 -9.80 -30.75
CA LYS A 281 11.73 -10.41 -32.04
C LYS A 281 12.83 -11.29 -32.65
N SER A 282 14.10 -10.92 -32.48
CA SER A 282 15.22 -11.69 -33.01
C SER A 282 15.40 -13.05 -32.35
N VAL A 283 14.92 -13.23 -31.11
CA VAL A 283 14.93 -14.53 -30.39
C VAL A 283 13.62 -15.32 -30.56
N GLY A 284 12.68 -14.82 -31.37
CA GLY A 284 11.42 -15.50 -31.71
C GLY A 284 10.19 -15.06 -30.91
N ALA A 285 10.28 -14.11 -30.01
CA ALA A 285 9.14 -13.51 -29.36
C ALA A 285 8.44 -12.49 -30.26
N LYS A 286 7.15 -12.20 -30.02
CA LYS A 286 6.42 -11.13 -30.74
C LYS A 286 6.68 -9.73 -30.17
N GLY A 287 7.07 -9.65 -28.90
CA GLY A 287 7.33 -8.41 -28.17
C GLY A 287 7.72 -8.67 -26.72
N ILE A 288 7.58 -7.64 -25.90
CA ILE A 288 7.82 -7.69 -24.45
C ILE A 288 6.52 -7.28 -23.75
N THR A 289 6.15 -7.99 -22.70
CA THR A 289 5.07 -7.63 -21.80
C THR A 289 5.66 -7.41 -20.41
N VAL A 290 5.56 -6.19 -19.88
CA VAL A 290 5.81 -5.92 -18.48
C VAL A 290 4.46 -5.98 -17.76
N SER A 291 4.41 -6.69 -16.65
CA SER A 291 3.27 -6.69 -15.74
C SER A 291 3.75 -6.59 -14.30
N GLY A 292 2.88 -6.20 -13.38
CA GLY A 292 3.31 -5.98 -12.01
C GLY A 292 2.56 -6.83 -11.00
N VAL A 293 3.20 -7.02 -9.85
CA VAL A 293 2.64 -7.63 -8.64
C VAL A 293 2.90 -6.73 -7.45
N CYS A 294 1.96 -6.67 -6.50
CA CYS A 294 2.08 -5.90 -5.26
C CYS A 294 2.14 -4.37 -5.47
N CYS A 295 2.83 -3.62 -4.61
CA CYS A 295 2.82 -2.15 -4.63
C CYS A 295 3.51 -1.56 -5.86
N THR A 296 4.64 -2.09 -6.29
CA THR A 296 5.31 -1.68 -7.55
C THR A 296 4.36 -1.75 -8.75
N SER A 297 3.45 -2.76 -8.79
CA SER A 297 2.41 -2.85 -9.82
C SER A 297 1.48 -1.64 -9.82
N ASN A 298 1.04 -1.19 -8.64
CA ASN A 298 0.18 -0.01 -8.52
C ASN A 298 0.90 1.25 -9.01
N GLU A 299 2.20 1.38 -8.72
CA GLU A 299 3.02 2.53 -9.10
C GLU A 299 3.13 2.68 -10.63
N VAL A 300 3.49 1.60 -11.33
CA VAL A 300 3.63 1.65 -12.80
C VAL A 300 2.27 1.60 -13.50
N ALA A 301 1.24 0.99 -12.89
CA ALA A 301 -0.11 1.02 -13.44
C ALA A 301 -0.68 2.44 -13.45
N MET A 302 -0.59 3.17 -12.33
CA MET A 302 -1.21 4.50 -12.22
C MET A 302 -0.51 5.59 -13.04
N ARG A 303 0.72 5.37 -13.52
CA ARG A 303 1.48 6.35 -14.32
C ARG A 303 1.65 5.94 -15.79
N ARG A 304 1.76 4.64 -16.06
CA ARG A 304 2.04 4.09 -17.40
C ARG A 304 0.96 3.18 -17.96
N GLY A 305 -0.05 2.79 -17.15
CA GLY A 305 -1.04 1.81 -17.58
C GLY A 305 -0.51 0.38 -17.67
N VAL A 306 0.63 0.09 -17.06
CA VAL A 306 1.20 -1.27 -17.02
C VAL A 306 0.20 -2.22 -16.37
N PRO A 307 -0.11 -3.38 -16.99
CA PRO A 307 -1.08 -4.32 -16.46
C PRO A 307 -0.69 -4.89 -15.10
N MET A 308 -1.68 -5.10 -14.24
CA MET A 308 -1.52 -5.66 -12.90
C MET A 308 -1.76 -7.18 -12.94
N ALA A 309 -0.69 -8.00 -12.83
CA ALA A 309 -0.83 -9.46 -12.79
C ALA A 309 -1.53 -9.93 -11.48
N GLY A 310 -1.42 -9.15 -10.40
CA GLY A 310 -2.14 -9.41 -9.18
C GLY A 310 -1.50 -8.81 -7.92
N ASN A 311 -2.09 -9.14 -6.76
CA ASN A 311 -1.54 -8.74 -5.47
C ASN A 311 -0.35 -9.63 -5.06
N PHE A 312 0.22 -9.40 -3.88
CA PHE A 312 1.43 -10.11 -3.48
C PHE A 312 1.27 -11.65 -3.38
N LEU A 313 0.06 -12.18 -3.15
CA LEU A 313 -0.15 -13.64 -3.14
C LEU A 313 -0.05 -14.26 -4.54
N GLN A 314 -0.19 -13.47 -5.61
CA GLN A 314 0.02 -13.93 -6.97
C GLN A 314 1.51 -13.98 -7.39
N GLN A 315 2.46 -13.53 -6.56
CA GLN A 315 3.89 -13.57 -6.89
C GLN A 315 4.40 -14.98 -7.27
N GLU A 316 3.88 -16.02 -6.65
CA GLU A 316 4.21 -17.38 -7.02
C GLU A 316 3.38 -17.87 -8.23
N ASN A 317 2.12 -17.41 -8.34
CA ASN A 317 1.25 -17.78 -9.42
C ASN A 317 1.78 -17.32 -10.80
N VAL A 318 2.42 -16.14 -10.88
CA VAL A 318 3.04 -15.67 -12.13
C VAL A 318 4.16 -16.61 -12.60
N VAL A 319 4.94 -17.18 -11.67
CA VAL A 319 5.96 -18.20 -11.98
C VAL A 319 5.30 -19.51 -12.38
N LEU A 320 4.25 -19.93 -11.66
CA LEU A 320 3.50 -21.15 -11.94
C LEU A 320 2.80 -21.14 -13.31
N THR A 321 2.60 -19.98 -13.95
CA THR A 321 2.11 -19.91 -15.33
C THR A 321 3.06 -20.55 -16.34
N GLY A 322 4.36 -20.73 -15.99
CA GLY A 322 5.39 -21.21 -16.89
C GLY A 322 5.72 -20.26 -18.04
N ALA A 323 5.17 -19.05 -18.05
CA ALA A 323 5.34 -18.04 -19.09
C ALA A 323 6.15 -16.82 -18.63
N CYS A 324 6.68 -16.80 -17.40
CA CYS A 324 7.45 -15.70 -16.83
C CYS A 324 8.95 -15.87 -17.09
N GLU A 325 9.57 -15.01 -17.89
CA GLU A 325 11.00 -15.06 -18.17
C GLU A 325 11.83 -14.50 -17.03
N ALA A 326 11.36 -13.41 -16.41
CA ALA A 326 12.01 -12.83 -15.24
C ALA A 326 10.97 -12.27 -14.26
N ILE A 327 11.14 -12.57 -12.96
CA ILE A 327 10.53 -11.85 -11.87
C ILE A 327 11.62 -11.02 -11.20
N VAL A 328 11.43 -9.70 -11.23
CA VAL A 328 12.42 -8.73 -10.76
C VAL A 328 11.87 -8.06 -9.51
N VAL A 329 12.64 -8.13 -8.43
CA VAL A 329 12.17 -7.65 -7.13
C VAL A 329 13.10 -6.58 -6.56
N ASP A 330 12.49 -5.57 -5.96
CA ASP A 330 13.18 -4.53 -5.21
C ASP A 330 13.20 -4.86 -3.70
N VAL A 331 12.18 -4.44 -2.96
CA VAL A 331 12.07 -4.61 -1.50
C VAL A 331 10.63 -4.98 -1.11
N GLN A 332 10.47 -5.64 0.04
CA GLN A 332 9.22 -5.86 0.77
C GLN A 332 8.22 -6.83 0.11
N CYS A 333 7.51 -7.58 0.94
CA CYS A 333 6.48 -8.56 0.55
C CYS A 333 6.94 -9.67 -0.38
N ILE A 334 8.25 -9.89 -0.51
CA ILE A 334 8.85 -10.89 -1.39
C ILE A 334 8.95 -12.22 -0.64
N PHE A 335 8.38 -13.28 -1.20
CA PHE A 335 8.52 -14.60 -0.61
C PHE A 335 9.90 -15.20 -0.94
N PRO A 336 10.69 -15.61 0.06
CA PRO A 336 11.95 -16.33 -0.18
C PRO A 336 11.78 -17.60 -1.04
N ALA A 337 10.59 -18.18 -1.03
CA ALA A 337 10.26 -19.36 -1.82
C ALA A 337 10.24 -19.12 -3.34
N LEU A 338 10.25 -17.86 -3.81
CA LEU A 338 10.40 -17.55 -5.24
C LEU A 338 11.70 -18.12 -5.83
N GLY A 339 12.79 -18.16 -5.05
CA GLY A 339 14.05 -18.74 -5.50
C GLY A 339 13.94 -20.22 -5.90
N PRO A 340 13.65 -21.13 -4.96
CA PRO A 340 13.47 -22.55 -5.28
C PRO A 340 12.32 -22.80 -6.26
N LEU A 341 11.22 -22.02 -6.20
CA LEU A 341 10.11 -22.15 -7.13
C LEU A 341 10.53 -21.82 -8.57
N SER A 342 11.27 -20.74 -8.76
CA SER A 342 11.77 -20.33 -10.08
C SER A 342 12.66 -21.38 -10.74
N LYS A 343 13.41 -22.17 -9.96
CA LYS A 343 14.22 -23.30 -10.46
C LYS A 343 13.40 -24.47 -11.01
N CYS A 344 12.15 -24.62 -10.58
CA CYS A 344 11.25 -25.64 -11.14
C CYS A 344 10.83 -25.31 -12.58
N PHE A 345 10.90 -24.04 -12.94
CA PHE A 345 10.57 -23.50 -14.26
C PHE A 345 11.84 -22.97 -14.96
N HIS A 346 11.67 -22.05 -15.90
CA HIS A 346 12.79 -21.35 -16.55
C HIS A 346 13.00 -19.93 -16.00
N THR A 347 12.11 -19.45 -15.12
CA THR A 347 12.04 -18.07 -14.64
C THR A 347 13.35 -17.64 -13.98
N LYS A 348 13.88 -16.47 -14.38
CA LYS A 348 14.96 -15.78 -13.68
C LYS A 348 14.40 -15.02 -12.50
N PHE A 349 14.87 -15.32 -11.30
CA PHE A 349 14.55 -14.57 -10.09
C PHE A 349 15.66 -13.56 -9.81
N VAL A 350 15.37 -12.28 -9.97
CA VAL A 350 16.35 -11.19 -9.86
C VAL A 350 16.05 -10.33 -8.63
N THR A 351 16.99 -10.25 -7.70
CA THR A 351 16.96 -9.34 -6.56
C THR A 351 17.87 -8.13 -6.83
N THR A 352 17.46 -6.93 -6.40
CA THR A 352 18.15 -5.70 -6.80
C THR A 352 18.60 -4.84 -5.61
N SER A 353 18.03 -5.05 -4.43
CA SER A 353 18.37 -4.30 -3.23
C SER A 353 19.25 -5.11 -2.26
N PRO A 354 20.31 -4.51 -1.67
CA PRO A 354 21.14 -5.18 -0.68
C PRO A 354 20.38 -5.53 0.62
N ILE A 355 19.24 -4.89 0.88
CA ILE A 355 18.40 -5.17 2.06
C ILE A 355 17.32 -6.22 1.80
N ALA A 356 17.18 -6.71 0.57
CA ALA A 356 16.18 -7.71 0.16
C ALA A 356 16.83 -8.84 -0.65
N GLN A 357 17.92 -9.40 -0.17
CA GLN A 357 18.56 -10.54 -0.79
C GLN A 357 17.84 -11.84 -0.44
N MET A 358 17.57 -12.64 -1.45
CA MET A 358 16.81 -13.89 -1.34
C MET A 358 17.67 -15.09 -1.79
N PRO A 359 17.45 -16.29 -1.22
CA PRO A 359 18.14 -17.48 -1.68
C PRO A 359 17.80 -17.77 -3.14
N ASP A 360 18.75 -18.37 -3.85
CA ASP A 360 18.59 -18.79 -5.24
C ASP A 360 18.21 -17.69 -6.26
N SER A 361 18.47 -16.42 -5.91
CA SER A 361 18.29 -15.28 -6.81
C SER A 361 19.58 -14.89 -7.53
N GLU A 362 19.45 -14.24 -8.68
CA GLU A 362 20.52 -13.48 -9.31
C GLU A 362 20.50 -12.06 -8.73
N PHE A 363 21.60 -11.63 -8.10
CA PHE A 363 21.67 -10.29 -7.52
C PHE A 363 22.29 -9.30 -8.50
N ILE A 364 21.50 -8.31 -8.92
CA ILE A 364 21.94 -7.18 -9.74
C ILE A 364 21.67 -5.91 -8.92
N ARG A 365 22.72 -5.36 -8.29
CA ARG A 365 22.55 -4.17 -7.46
C ARG A 365 22.03 -3.01 -8.29
N PHE A 366 20.86 -2.50 -7.92
CA PHE A 366 20.27 -1.31 -8.49
C PHE A 366 20.64 -0.08 -7.64
N ASN A 367 20.95 1.01 -8.30
CA ASN A 367 21.04 2.35 -7.73
C ASN A 367 20.65 3.39 -8.78
N ALA A 368 20.29 4.60 -8.33
CA ALA A 368 19.81 5.65 -9.21
C ALA A 368 20.83 6.10 -10.27
N GLU A 369 22.13 6.05 -9.98
CA GLU A 369 23.18 6.51 -10.89
C GLU A 369 23.33 5.59 -12.11
N THR A 370 23.25 4.28 -11.90
CA THR A 370 23.41 3.25 -12.93
C THR A 370 22.09 2.61 -13.36
N ALA A 371 20.97 3.23 -13.02
CA ALA A 371 19.62 2.68 -13.18
C ALA A 371 19.32 2.21 -14.60
N GLY A 372 19.65 3.02 -15.62
CA GLY A 372 19.43 2.68 -17.02
C GLY A 372 20.22 1.46 -17.47
N GLU A 373 21.50 1.35 -17.08
CA GLU A 373 22.36 0.20 -17.42
C GLU A 373 21.84 -1.08 -16.77
N ASN A 374 21.47 -1.00 -15.50
CA ASN A 374 20.95 -2.14 -14.74
C ASN A 374 19.61 -2.62 -15.30
N ALA A 375 18.67 -1.70 -15.57
CA ALA A 375 17.38 -2.03 -16.16
C ALA A 375 17.52 -2.66 -17.56
N LYS A 376 18.39 -2.10 -18.40
CA LYS A 376 18.72 -2.66 -19.73
C LYS A 376 19.28 -4.07 -19.63
N ALA A 377 20.20 -4.32 -18.69
CA ALA A 377 20.77 -5.65 -18.45
C ALA A 377 19.70 -6.67 -18.01
N ILE A 378 18.79 -6.27 -17.15
CA ILE A 378 17.68 -7.10 -16.66
C ILE A 378 16.71 -7.45 -17.82
N VAL A 379 16.29 -6.44 -18.61
CA VAL A 379 15.40 -6.67 -19.77
C VAL A 379 16.06 -7.60 -20.78
N LYS A 380 17.36 -7.41 -21.07
CA LYS A 380 18.10 -8.29 -21.94
C LYS A 380 18.19 -9.73 -21.42
N MET A 381 18.44 -9.91 -20.12
CA MET A 381 18.46 -11.21 -19.47
C MET A 381 17.11 -11.94 -19.63
N ALA A 382 16.00 -11.24 -19.46
CA ALA A 382 14.67 -11.80 -19.68
C ALA A 382 14.47 -12.24 -21.14
N ILE A 383 14.88 -11.41 -22.11
CA ILE A 383 14.81 -11.74 -23.54
C ILE A 383 15.64 -13.00 -23.85
N ASP A 384 16.88 -13.06 -23.37
CA ASP A 384 17.77 -14.22 -23.56
C ASP A 384 17.19 -15.50 -22.96
N ASN A 385 16.35 -15.38 -21.93
CA ASN A 385 15.72 -16.50 -21.25
C ASN A 385 14.47 -17.05 -21.96
N PHE A 386 13.88 -16.33 -22.90
CA PHE A 386 12.69 -16.75 -23.66
C PHE A 386 12.85 -18.12 -24.32
N LYS A 387 14.01 -18.41 -24.88
CA LYS A 387 14.35 -19.71 -25.50
C LYS A 387 14.35 -20.91 -24.55
N ASN A 388 14.42 -20.65 -23.24
CA ASN A 388 14.45 -21.68 -22.19
C ASN A 388 13.04 -22.03 -21.68
N ARG A 389 12.01 -21.35 -22.18
CA ARG A 389 10.61 -21.62 -21.86
C ARG A 389 10.26 -23.08 -22.25
N LYS A 390 9.52 -23.74 -21.38
CA LYS A 390 9.03 -25.11 -21.57
C LYS A 390 7.56 -25.05 -21.96
N PRO A 391 7.21 -25.16 -23.26
CA PRO A 391 5.84 -24.98 -23.72
C PRO A 391 4.81 -25.88 -23.01
N GLU A 392 5.21 -27.09 -22.64
CA GLU A 392 4.36 -28.05 -21.94
C GLU A 392 3.97 -27.65 -20.50
N LEU A 393 4.68 -26.68 -19.93
CA LEU A 393 4.40 -26.11 -18.60
C LEU A 393 3.65 -24.78 -18.67
N VAL A 394 3.46 -24.23 -19.87
CA VAL A 394 2.76 -22.94 -20.01
C VAL A 394 1.27 -23.11 -19.80
N HIS A 395 0.75 -22.36 -18.84
CA HIS A 395 -0.69 -22.22 -18.59
C HIS A 395 -1.00 -20.84 -18.05
N ILE A 396 -1.48 -19.95 -18.91
CA ILE A 396 -1.92 -18.60 -18.52
C ILE A 396 -3.44 -18.63 -18.31
N PRO A 397 -3.94 -18.41 -17.08
CA PRO A 397 -5.37 -18.31 -16.83
C PRO A 397 -5.98 -17.17 -17.66
N GLN A 398 -7.13 -17.45 -18.31
CA GLN A 398 -7.81 -16.46 -19.17
C GLN A 398 -8.71 -15.50 -18.37
N LEU A 399 -8.30 -15.17 -17.15
CA LEU A 399 -8.99 -14.21 -16.29
C LEU A 399 -8.34 -12.84 -16.47
N LYS A 400 -9.13 -11.87 -16.93
CA LYS A 400 -8.69 -10.51 -17.17
C LYS A 400 -9.85 -9.54 -17.03
N GLN A 401 -9.65 -8.44 -16.30
CA GLN A 401 -10.62 -7.37 -16.10
C GLN A 401 -10.00 -6.02 -16.50
N LYS A 402 -10.83 -5.11 -16.98
CA LYS A 402 -10.46 -3.72 -17.19
C LYS A 402 -10.48 -2.97 -15.88
N ALA A 403 -9.62 -1.96 -15.74
CA ALA A 403 -9.57 -1.08 -14.59
C ALA A 403 -9.18 0.34 -15.01
N THR A 404 -9.81 1.35 -14.42
CA THR A 404 -9.34 2.74 -14.49
C THR A 404 -8.61 3.06 -13.19
N VAL A 405 -7.35 3.48 -13.30
CA VAL A 405 -6.42 3.67 -12.18
C VAL A 405 -5.84 5.09 -12.17
N GLY A 406 -5.13 5.50 -11.10
CA GLY A 406 -4.38 6.75 -11.07
C GLY A 406 -5.18 7.96 -10.59
N TYR A 407 -6.02 7.78 -9.58
CA TYR A 407 -6.76 8.88 -8.96
C TYR A 407 -5.90 9.54 -7.86
N SER A 408 -5.09 10.55 -8.22
CA SER A 408 -4.46 11.44 -7.23
C SER A 408 -5.50 12.33 -6.54
N VAL A 409 -5.11 13.08 -5.51
CA VAL A 409 -5.98 14.06 -4.84
C VAL A 409 -6.51 15.07 -5.86
N GLU A 410 -5.62 15.61 -6.66
CA GLU A 410 -5.92 16.57 -7.73
C GLU A 410 -6.90 15.99 -8.77
N ALA A 411 -6.70 14.73 -9.12
CA ALA A 411 -7.57 14.05 -10.10
C ALA A 411 -8.98 13.82 -9.56
N ILE A 412 -9.13 13.40 -8.29
CA ILE A 412 -10.44 13.20 -7.64
C ILE A 412 -11.23 14.51 -7.63
N VAL A 413 -10.60 15.60 -7.18
CA VAL A 413 -11.25 16.90 -7.11
C VAL A 413 -11.69 17.36 -8.49
N LYS A 414 -10.81 17.21 -9.49
CA LYS A 414 -11.10 17.63 -10.86
C LYS A 414 -12.25 16.86 -11.51
N VAL A 415 -12.34 15.53 -11.32
CA VAL A 415 -13.44 14.75 -11.92
C VAL A 415 -14.77 15.04 -11.24
N LEU A 416 -14.78 15.35 -9.94
CA LEU A 416 -15.98 15.68 -9.19
C LEU A 416 -16.48 17.11 -9.44
N ASP A 417 -15.61 18.03 -9.85
CA ASP A 417 -16.04 19.39 -10.23
C ASP A 417 -17.06 19.38 -11.37
N GLY A 418 -16.88 18.45 -12.33
CA GLY A 418 -17.84 18.23 -13.41
C GLY A 418 -19.24 17.77 -12.95
N VAL A 419 -19.34 17.19 -11.75
CA VAL A 419 -20.61 16.72 -11.15
C VAL A 419 -21.35 17.87 -10.45
N THR A 420 -20.63 18.67 -9.68
CA THR A 420 -21.21 19.72 -8.83
C THR A 420 -21.47 21.01 -9.60
N ASN A 421 -20.78 21.20 -10.73
CA ASN A 421 -20.83 22.42 -11.54
C ASN A 421 -20.58 23.68 -10.68
N SER A 422 -19.60 23.55 -9.74
CA SER A 422 -19.35 24.54 -8.68
C SER A 422 -18.76 25.86 -9.20
N GLN A 423 -18.25 25.89 -10.46
CA GLN A 423 -17.56 27.04 -11.07
C GLN A 423 -16.40 27.59 -10.22
N VAL A 424 -15.83 26.74 -9.36
CA VAL A 424 -14.71 27.08 -8.49
C VAL A 424 -13.41 26.69 -9.18
N ASP A 425 -12.35 27.49 -9.01
CA ASP A 425 -11.00 27.02 -9.31
C ASP A 425 -10.71 25.84 -8.38
N VAL A 426 -10.65 24.64 -8.96
CA VAL A 426 -10.42 23.38 -8.21
C VAL A 426 -8.98 23.23 -7.71
N THR A 427 -8.11 24.17 -8.06
CA THR A 427 -6.73 24.19 -7.60
C THR A 427 -6.69 24.53 -6.11
N GLY A 428 -6.29 23.55 -5.28
CA GLY A 428 -6.14 23.72 -3.84
C GLY A 428 -7.44 23.72 -3.02
N THR A 429 -8.54 23.15 -3.54
CA THR A 429 -9.80 22.98 -2.81
C THR A 429 -10.41 21.60 -3.03
N THR A 430 -11.13 21.07 -2.04
CA THR A 430 -11.88 19.81 -2.11
C THR A 430 -13.40 20.05 -2.15
N LYS A 431 -13.84 21.27 -2.40
CA LYS A 431 -15.27 21.65 -2.41
C LYS A 431 -16.16 20.74 -3.25
N PRO A 432 -15.79 20.27 -4.46
CA PRO A 432 -16.63 19.35 -5.21
C PRO A 432 -16.94 18.07 -4.46
N LEU A 433 -15.95 17.47 -3.77
CA LEU A 433 -16.16 16.28 -2.94
C LEU A 433 -17.04 16.63 -1.72
N LEU A 434 -16.78 17.76 -1.08
CA LEU A 434 -17.55 18.24 0.06
C LEU A 434 -19.03 18.40 -0.30
N GLU A 435 -19.35 18.99 -1.44
CA GLU A 435 -20.72 19.17 -1.94
C GLU A 435 -21.41 17.82 -2.22
N CYS A 436 -20.71 16.85 -2.81
CA CYS A 436 -21.23 15.50 -3.00
C CYS A 436 -21.58 14.81 -1.66
N ILE A 437 -20.76 15.01 -0.63
CA ILE A 437 -20.98 14.43 0.71
C ILE A 437 -22.11 15.14 1.44
N THR A 438 -22.12 16.45 1.46
CA THR A 438 -23.14 17.25 2.19
C THR A 438 -24.53 17.12 1.57
N SER A 439 -24.62 17.01 0.26
CA SER A 439 -25.90 16.76 -0.44
C SER A 439 -26.43 15.32 -0.23
N GLY A 440 -25.62 14.41 0.29
CA GLY A 440 -25.96 13.02 0.53
C GLY A 440 -25.96 12.12 -0.71
N VAL A 441 -25.55 12.60 -1.88
CA VAL A 441 -25.38 11.76 -3.08
C VAL A 441 -24.21 10.79 -2.92
N ILE A 442 -23.18 11.19 -2.13
CA ILE A 442 -22.18 10.31 -1.55
C ILE A 442 -22.38 10.35 -0.03
N ARG A 443 -22.68 9.19 0.58
CA ARG A 443 -22.93 9.10 2.01
C ARG A 443 -21.65 9.25 2.84
N GLY A 444 -20.52 8.86 2.28
CA GLY A 444 -19.20 8.95 2.90
C GLY A 444 -18.16 8.22 2.06
N ALA A 445 -16.98 8.02 2.64
CA ALA A 445 -15.90 7.31 1.97
C ALA A 445 -15.29 6.23 2.87
N VAL A 446 -14.88 5.14 2.25
CA VAL A 446 -14.02 4.12 2.90
C VAL A 446 -12.67 4.10 2.22
N ALA A 447 -11.61 4.32 3.00
CA ALA A 447 -10.24 4.02 2.60
C ALA A 447 -10.03 2.50 2.75
N MET A 448 -10.20 1.75 1.65
CA MET A 448 -10.03 0.30 1.64
C MET A 448 -8.60 -0.04 1.28
N VAL A 449 -7.84 -0.53 2.24
CA VAL A 449 -6.39 -0.65 2.15
C VAL A 449 -5.89 -2.01 2.68
N GLY A 450 -4.59 -2.24 2.61
CA GLY A 450 -3.94 -3.39 3.23
C GLY A 450 -3.59 -4.49 2.24
N CYS A 451 -3.25 -5.63 2.83
CA CYS A 451 -2.70 -6.80 2.17
C CYS A 451 -3.79 -7.84 1.85
N ASN A 452 -3.35 -9.05 1.49
CA ASN A 452 -4.16 -10.27 1.54
C ASN A 452 -3.54 -11.23 2.57
N ASN A 453 -4.34 -12.03 3.25
CA ASN A 453 -3.87 -12.88 4.34
C ASN A 453 -4.17 -14.36 4.06
N PRO A 454 -3.14 -15.24 3.98
CA PRO A 454 -3.34 -16.67 3.77
C PRO A 454 -4.12 -17.39 4.88
N LYS A 455 -4.33 -16.77 6.05
CA LYS A 455 -5.11 -17.34 7.16
C LYS A 455 -6.62 -17.32 6.92
N ILE A 456 -7.07 -16.46 6.01
CA ILE A 456 -8.47 -16.30 5.61
C ILE A 456 -8.58 -16.50 4.11
N ARG A 457 -9.78 -16.46 3.57
CA ARG A 457 -10.01 -16.59 2.12
C ARG A 457 -9.55 -15.32 1.40
N PRO A 458 -8.43 -15.37 0.62
CA PRO A 458 -7.88 -14.17 0.00
C PRO A 458 -8.83 -13.50 -0.97
N ASP A 459 -8.79 -12.16 -1.02
CA ASP A 459 -9.63 -11.27 -1.85
C ASP A 459 -11.11 -11.21 -1.43
N TYR A 460 -11.62 -12.19 -0.71
CA TYR A 460 -13.05 -12.30 -0.40
C TYR A 460 -13.56 -11.11 0.43
N ALA A 461 -12.88 -10.81 1.52
CA ALA A 461 -13.30 -9.71 2.40
C ALA A 461 -13.22 -8.36 1.69
N HIS A 462 -12.17 -8.10 0.94
CA HIS A 462 -12.02 -6.88 0.15
C HIS A 462 -13.18 -6.69 -0.82
N ILE A 463 -13.48 -7.71 -1.63
CA ILE A 463 -14.50 -7.63 -2.68
C ILE A 463 -15.90 -7.47 -2.09
N GLU A 464 -16.28 -8.28 -1.09
CA GLU A 464 -17.62 -8.25 -0.51
C GLU A 464 -17.89 -6.96 0.26
N LEU A 465 -16.90 -6.47 1.04
CA LEU A 465 -17.03 -5.19 1.73
C LEU A 465 -17.20 -4.03 0.75
N MET A 466 -16.39 -3.98 -0.31
CA MET A 466 -16.49 -2.92 -1.33
C MET A 466 -17.86 -2.94 -2.02
N LYS A 467 -18.36 -4.11 -2.43
CA LYS A 467 -19.70 -4.25 -3.06
C LYS A 467 -20.81 -3.72 -2.17
N LYS A 468 -20.77 -4.01 -0.88
CA LYS A 468 -21.77 -3.53 0.08
C LYS A 468 -21.68 -2.04 0.33
N CYS A 469 -20.48 -1.50 0.45
CA CYS A 469 -20.27 -0.06 0.62
C CYS A 469 -20.79 0.74 -0.58
N ILE A 470 -20.43 0.35 -1.81
CA ILE A 470 -20.89 1.07 -3.00
C ILE A 470 -22.43 0.96 -3.21
N ALA A 471 -23.03 -0.17 -2.82
CA ALA A 471 -24.49 -0.34 -2.83
C ALA A 471 -25.22 0.60 -1.85
N ASN A 472 -24.52 1.11 -0.83
CA ASN A 472 -25.01 2.07 0.17
C ASN A 472 -24.52 3.50 -0.11
N ASP A 473 -24.22 3.86 -1.36
CA ASP A 473 -23.76 5.18 -1.79
C ASP A 473 -22.46 5.66 -1.10
N ILE A 474 -21.61 4.73 -0.66
CA ILE A 474 -20.30 5.02 -0.06
C ILE A 474 -19.22 4.77 -1.12
N ILE A 475 -18.46 5.83 -1.44
CA ILE A 475 -17.36 5.72 -2.40
C ILE A 475 -16.16 5.02 -1.77
N ILE A 476 -15.50 4.16 -2.55
CA ILE A 476 -14.29 3.47 -2.11
C ILE A 476 -13.06 4.13 -2.70
N ILE A 477 -12.08 4.41 -1.84
CA ILE A 477 -10.74 4.81 -2.25
C ILE A 477 -9.79 3.67 -1.85
N ALA A 478 -9.20 3.01 -2.84
CA ALA A 478 -8.42 1.80 -2.63
C ALA A 478 -6.94 1.97 -2.97
N SER A 479 -6.06 1.30 -2.21
CA SER A 479 -4.62 1.26 -2.47
C SER A 479 -4.01 -0.10 -2.14
N GLY A 480 -2.77 -0.33 -2.59
CA GLY A 480 -2.04 -1.56 -2.30
C GLY A 480 -2.69 -2.82 -2.86
N CYS A 481 -2.59 -3.94 -2.13
CA CYS A 481 -3.18 -5.21 -2.55
C CYS A 481 -4.70 -5.21 -2.54
N SER A 482 -5.33 -4.37 -1.71
CA SER A 482 -6.78 -4.15 -1.72
C SER A 482 -7.26 -3.58 -3.05
N ALA A 483 -6.54 -2.59 -3.60
CA ALA A 483 -6.82 -2.04 -4.93
C ALA A 483 -6.72 -3.10 -6.02
N GLN A 484 -5.72 -3.96 -5.95
CA GLN A 484 -5.55 -5.07 -6.92
C GLN A 484 -6.64 -6.14 -6.80
N ALA A 485 -7.14 -6.42 -5.58
CA ALA A 485 -8.30 -7.29 -5.39
C ALA A 485 -9.53 -6.72 -6.10
N ALA A 486 -9.78 -5.41 -5.93
CA ALA A 486 -10.87 -4.71 -6.63
C ALA A 486 -10.70 -4.73 -8.15
N ALA A 487 -9.49 -4.45 -8.66
CA ALA A 487 -9.21 -4.45 -10.09
C ALA A 487 -9.40 -5.83 -10.72
N LYS A 488 -8.88 -6.90 -10.09
CA LYS A 488 -9.06 -8.29 -10.54
C LYS A 488 -10.53 -8.70 -10.59
N ALA A 489 -11.34 -8.21 -9.66
CA ALA A 489 -12.76 -8.49 -9.60
C ALA A 489 -13.58 -7.69 -10.64
N GLY A 490 -13.02 -6.60 -11.19
CA GLY A 490 -13.72 -5.70 -12.11
C GLY A 490 -14.43 -4.53 -11.42
N LEU A 491 -14.21 -4.31 -10.13
CA LEU A 491 -14.83 -3.19 -9.39
C LEU A 491 -14.25 -1.81 -9.78
N MET A 492 -13.11 -1.79 -10.46
CA MET A 492 -12.49 -0.59 -11.03
C MET A 492 -12.81 -0.36 -12.51
N ASP A 493 -13.69 -1.20 -13.11
CA ASP A 493 -14.28 -0.90 -14.40
C ASP A 493 -15.45 0.07 -14.22
N LYS A 494 -15.61 1.01 -15.16
CA LYS A 494 -16.71 1.99 -15.12
C LYS A 494 -18.09 1.32 -15.16
N SER A 495 -18.21 0.12 -15.71
CA SER A 495 -19.46 -0.65 -15.71
C SER A 495 -19.86 -1.14 -14.31
N ALA A 496 -18.93 -1.18 -13.35
CA ALA A 496 -19.25 -1.56 -11.97
C ALA A 496 -20.18 -0.57 -11.25
N ARG A 497 -20.38 0.64 -11.82
CA ARG A 497 -21.37 1.62 -11.34
C ARG A 497 -22.80 1.07 -11.27
N ASP A 498 -23.12 0.01 -12.01
CA ASP A 498 -24.42 -0.65 -11.93
C ASP A 498 -24.66 -1.38 -10.59
N LEU A 499 -23.61 -1.59 -9.79
CA LEU A 499 -23.69 -2.17 -8.45
C LEU A 499 -23.91 -1.12 -7.34
N CYS A 500 -23.85 0.16 -7.69
CA CYS A 500 -23.95 1.26 -6.74
C CYS A 500 -25.40 1.54 -6.33
N GLY A 501 -25.57 2.17 -5.15
CA GLY A 501 -26.77 2.90 -4.83
C GLY A 501 -27.03 4.04 -5.82
N ALA A 502 -28.21 4.61 -5.77
CA ALA A 502 -28.65 5.59 -6.79
C ALA A 502 -27.82 6.89 -6.78
N GLY A 503 -27.36 7.32 -5.59
CA GLY A 503 -26.57 8.54 -5.45
C GLY A 503 -25.17 8.37 -6.04
N LEU A 504 -24.43 7.36 -5.59
CA LEU A 504 -23.09 7.09 -6.09
C LEU A 504 -23.10 6.72 -7.57
N LYS A 505 -24.10 5.94 -8.04
CA LYS A 505 -24.25 5.64 -9.47
C LYS A 505 -24.32 6.91 -10.30
N ARG A 506 -25.14 7.87 -9.89
CA ARG A 506 -25.27 9.16 -10.58
C ARG A 506 -23.94 9.92 -10.61
N VAL A 507 -23.20 9.96 -9.51
CA VAL A 507 -21.88 10.59 -9.47
C VAL A 507 -20.93 9.90 -10.46
N CYS A 508 -20.85 8.58 -10.42
CA CYS A 508 -19.97 7.80 -11.30
C CYS A 508 -20.32 7.97 -12.79
N GLU A 509 -21.61 8.10 -13.13
CA GLU A 509 -22.06 8.35 -14.50
C GLU A 509 -21.68 9.76 -14.97
N LEU A 510 -21.90 10.79 -14.15
CA LEU A 510 -21.60 12.18 -14.50
C LEU A 510 -20.10 12.47 -14.57
N ALA A 511 -19.32 11.91 -13.65
CA ALA A 511 -17.87 12.07 -13.61
C ALA A 511 -17.11 11.10 -14.55
N ASP A 512 -17.80 10.14 -15.13
CA ASP A 512 -17.23 9.03 -15.92
C ASP A 512 -16.13 8.24 -15.16
N ILE A 513 -16.39 7.89 -13.89
CA ILE A 513 -15.48 7.16 -13.00
C ILE A 513 -16.08 5.81 -12.55
N PRO A 514 -15.24 4.84 -12.15
CA PRO A 514 -15.69 3.65 -11.44
C PRO A 514 -16.06 3.99 -9.98
N PRO A 515 -16.80 3.12 -9.27
CA PRO A 515 -17.15 3.35 -7.86
C PRO A 515 -16.01 3.07 -6.88
N VAL A 516 -14.96 2.39 -7.33
CA VAL A 516 -13.74 2.12 -6.57
C VAL A 516 -12.59 2.86 -7.26
N LEU A 517 -12.02 3.85 -6.59
CA LEU A 517 -10.96 4.69 -7.11
C LEU A 517 -9.60 4.14 -6.68
N HIS A 518 -8.74 3.85 -7.64
CA HIS A 518 -7.36 3.40 -7.40
C HIS A 518 -6.48 4.60 -7.07
N MET A 519 -5.93 4.67 -5.86
CA MET A 519 -5.10 5.79 -5.42
C MET A 519 -3.59 5.49 -5.39
N GLY A 520 -3.20 4.24 -5.60
CA GLY A 520 -1.80 3.85 -5.68
C GLY A 520 -1.39 2.70 -4.78
N SER A 521 -0.15 2.74 -4.32
CA SER A 521 0.48 1.72 -3.48
C SER A 521 0.21 1.90 -1.97
N CYS A 522 0.87 1.11 -1.11
CA CYS A 522 0.71 1.25 0.34
C CYS A 522 1.23 2.59 0.88
N VAL A 523 2.32 3.15 0.34
CA VAL A 523 2.80 4.48 0.76
C VAL A 523 1.82 5.59 0.35
N ASP A 524 1.06 5.38 -0.73
CA ASP A 524 0.07 6.32 -1.24
C ASP A 524 -1.21 6.42 -0.39
N ILE A 525 -1.32 5.65 0.71
CA ILE A 525 -2.31 5.93 1.76
C ILE A 525 -2.09 7.34 2.31
N SER A 526 -0.86 7.87 2.24
CA SER A 526 -0.56 9.27 2.51
C SER A 526 -1.41 10.25 1.70
N ARG A 527 -1.77 9.94 0.44
CA ARG A 527 -2.71 10.74 -0.38
C ARG A 527 -4.11 10.77 0.22
N MET A 528 -4.58 9.63 0.77
CA MET A 528 -5.89 9.56 1.43
C MET A 528 -5.93 10.45 2.67
N MET A 529 -4.82 10.51 3.42
CA MET A 529 -4.68 11.40 4.57
C MET A 529 -4.65 12.88 4.15
N ILE A 530 -3.95 13.21 3.07
CA ILE A 530 -3.94 14.57 2.50
C ILE A 530 -5.36 14.95 2.07
N LEU A 531 -6.06 14.08 1.33
CA LEU A 531 -7.44 14.33 0.90
C LEU A 531 -8.37 14.57 2.09
N ALA A 532 -8.26 13.76 3.15
CA ALA A 532 -9.04 13.93 4.36
C ALA A 532 -8.70 15.24 5.10
N ALA A 533 -7.41 15.61 5.16
CA ALA A 533 -6.96 16.84 5.78
C ALA A 533 -7.47 18.10 5.03
N GLU A 534 -7.37 18.11 3.72
CA GLU A 534 -7.86 19.21 2.88
C GLU A 534 -9.40 19.33 2.94
N LEU A 535 -10.09 18.17 2.90
CA LEU A 535 -11.56 18.13 3.05
C LEU A 535 -12.00 18.68 4.40
N ALA A 536 -11.29 18.33 5.48
CA ALA A 536 -11.58 18.84 6.82
C ALA A 536 -11.35 20.36 6.91
N LYS A 537 -10.28 20.89 6.33
CA LYS A 537 -10.00 22.33 6.28
C LYS A 537 -11.07 23.08 5.50
N ASP A 538 -11.44 22.61 4.31
CA ASP A 538 -12.48 23.23 3.49
C ASP A 538 -13.86 23.21 4.17
N ALA A 539 -14.15 22.17 4.94
CA ALA A 539 -15.37 22.04 5.73
C ALA A 539 -15.35 22.82 7.08
N GLY A 540 -14.20 23.33 7.50
CA GLY A 540 -14.02 23.93 8.83
C GLY A 540 -14.13 22.92 9.98
N LEU A 541 -13.77 21.65 9.73
CA LEU A 541 -13.89 20.52 10.65
C LEU A 541 -12.52 19.97 11.06
N GLN A 542 -12.52 19.04 12.02
CA GLN A 542 -11.41 18.13 12.27
C GLN A 542 -11.61 16.83 11.47
N ILE A 543 -10.52 16.12 11.16
CA ILE A 543 -10.58 14.90 10.34
C ILE A 543 -11.51 13.84 10.96
N ASN A 544 -11.49 13.66 12.27
CA ASN A 544 -12.32 12.68 12.98
C ASN A 544 -13.84 12.96 12.91
N GLN A 545 -14.24 14.13 12.47
CA GLN A 545 -15.64 14.50 12.27
C GLN A 545 -16.15 14.13 10.86
N LEU A 546 -15.25 13.93 9.90
CA LEU A 546 -15.63 13.57 8.54
C LEU A 546 -16.30 12.18 8.48
N PRO A 547 -17.32 11.97 7.63
CA PRO A 547 -17.95 10.65 7.40
C PRO A 547 -17.05 9.73 6.58
N VAL A 548 -15.85 9.48 7.11
CA VAL A 548 -14.80 8.68 6.51
C VAL A 548 -14.29 7.66 7.52
N VAL A 549 -14.04 6.45 7.05
CA VAL A 549 -13.40 5.37 7.83
C VAL A 549 -12.33 4.66 7.00
N GLY A 550 -11.36 4.04 7.68
CA GLY A 550 -10.35 3.17 7.07
C GLY A 550 -10.69 1.70 7.33
N CYS A 551 -10.39 0.83 6.38
CA CYS A 551 -10.58 -0.61 6.54
C CYS A 551 -9.41 -1.40 5.93
N ALA A 552 -8.86 -2.35 6.71
CA ALA A 552 -7.86 -3.31 6.26
C ALA A 552 -8.32 -4.75 6.63
N PRO A 553 -9.24 -5.33 5.84
CA PRO A 553 -9.92 -6.56 6.25
C PRO A 553 -9.01 -7.80 6.20
N GLU A 554 -7.98 -7.78 5.35
CA GLU A 554 -7.05 -8.90 5.13
C GLU A 554 -5.60 -8.53 5.43
N TRP A 555 -5.36 -7.57 6.33
CA TRP A 555 -3.99 -7.16 6.64
C TRP A 555 -3.11 -8.32 7.15
N MET A 556 -1.81 -8.30 6.87
CA MET A 556 -0.90 -9.36 7.31
C MET A 556 0.49 -8.87 7.76
N SER A 557 0.97 -7.72 7.30
CA SER A 557 2.36 -7.33 7.51
C SER A 557 2.54 -6.28 8.61
N GLU A 558 3.76 -6.15 9.10
CA GLU A 558 4.19 -5.08 10.01
C GLU A 558 3.85 -3.69 9.49
N LYS A 559 3.95 -3.49 8.17
CA LYS A 559 3.57 -2.25 7.49
C LYS A 559 2.11 -1.88 7.76
N ALA A 560 1.22 -2.86 7.70
CA ALA A 560 -0.21 -2.63 7.96
C ALA A 560 -0.45 -2.17 9.41
N VAL A 561 0.34 -2.63 10.38
CA VAL A 561 0.25 -2.16 11.77
C VAL A 561 0.72 -0.71 11.89
N SER A 562 1.82 -0.33 11.20
CA SER A 562 2.25 1.07 11.12
C SER A 562 1.19 1.94 10.45
N ILE A 563 0.61 1.48 9.34
CA ILE A 563 -0.49 2.15 8.63
C ILE A 563 -1.68 2.37 9.56
N GLY A 564 -2.14 1.33 10.26
CA GLY A 564 -3.24 1.46 11.21
C GLY A 564 -2.97 2.53 12.27
N ASN A 565 -1.75 2.56 12.81
CA ASN A 565 -1.37 3.56 13.81
C ASN A 565 -1.36 4.98 13.25
N TYR A 566 -0.89 5.23 12.03
CA TYR A 566 -0.94 6.57 11.50
C TYR A 566 -2.34 6.98 11.00
N VAL A 567 -3.16 6.05 10.52
CA VAL A 567 -4.56 6.34 10.13
C VAL A 567 -5.37 6.73 11.37
N VAL A 568 -5.28 5.94 12.45
CA VAL A 568 -5.91 6.29 13.74
C VAL A 568 -5.31 7.57 14.33
N GLY A 569 -3.99 7.75 14.25
CA GLY A 569 -3.30 8.98 14.68
C GLY A 569 -3.77 10.22 13.93
N THR A 570 -4.10 10.07 12.66
CA THR A 570 -4.67 11.14 11.81
C THR A 570 -6.11 11.51 12.21
N GLY A 571 -6.81 10.63 12.92
CA GLY A 571 -8.19 10.86 13.36
C GLY A 571 -9.24 10.07 12.54
N ILE A 572 -8.84 8.99 11.87
CA ILE A 572 -9.73 8.15 11.05
C ILE A 572 -9.97 6.82 11.77
N ASP A 573 -11.23 6.50 12.09
CA ASP A 573 -11.61 5.21 12.67
C ASP A 573 -11.22 4.08 11.72
N THR A 574 -10.54 3.04 12.25
CA THR A 574 -9.90 1.99 11.46
C THR A 574 -10.47 0.61 11.79
N PHE A 575 -10.98 -0.08 10.78
CA PHE A 575 -11.62 -1.38 10.89
C PHE A 575 -10.70 -2.49 10.39
N LEU A 576 -10.57 -3.57 11.16
CA LEU A 576 -9.69 -4.70 10.88
C LEU A 576 -10.48 -6.01 10.85
N GLY A 577 -10.26 -6.83 9.83
CA GLY A 577 -10.85 -8.18 9.71
C GLY A 577 -10.01 -9.28 10.36
N VAL A 578 -8.82 -8.97 10.86
CA VAL A 578 -7.90 -9.90 11.51
C VAL A 578 -7.36 -9.28 12.79
N ASP A 579 -7.30 -10.07 13.87
CA ASP A 579 -6.72 -9.64 15.16
C ASP A 579 -5.25 -9.21 14.99
N PRO A 580 -4.86 -8.03 15.49
CA PRO A 580 -3.46 -7.56 15.43
C PRO A 580 -2.56 -8.19 16.51
N TYR A 581 -2.85 -9.40 16.94
CA TYR A 581 -2.15 -10.18 17.97
C TYR A 581 -2.12 -9.51 19.33
N VAL A 582 -3.24 -8.88 19.70
CA VAL A 582 -3.40 -8.17 20.99
C VAL A 582 -4.44 -8.81 21.92
N SER A 583 -5.20 -9.79 21.45
CA SER A 583 -6.29 -10.43 22.19
C SER A 583 -5.86 -11.12 23.49
N GLY A 584 -4.58 -11.38 23.68
CA GLY A 584 -4.02 -11.87 24.95
C GLY A 584 -3.92 -10.82 26.04
N SER A 585 -4.31 -9.55 25.79
CA SER A 585 -4.27 -8.45 26.75
C SER A 585 -5.54 -7.60 26.67
N SER A 586 -6.41 -7.70 27.65
CA SER A 586 -7.61 -6.86 27.75
C SER A 586 -7.28 -5.35 27.79
N GLU A 587 -6.22 -4.97 28.52
CA GLU A 587 -5.78 -3.58 28.64
C GLU A 587 -5.30 -3.04 27.27
N MET A 588 -4.58 -3.84 26.47
CA MET A 588 -4.18 -3.43 25.13
C MET A 588 -5.41 -3.27 24.21
N CYS A 589 -6.39 -4.17 24.29
CA CYS A 589 -7.64 -4.02 23.54
C CYS A 589 -8.38 -2.73 23.92
N GLU A 590 -8.52 -2.42 25.22
CA GLU A 590 -9.13 -1.20 25.71
C GLU A 590 -8.37 0.06 25.23
N LEU A 591 -7.04 0.04 25.29
CA LEU A 591 -6.22 1.17 24.84
C LEU A 591 -6.34 1.43 23.34
N LEU A 592 -6.45 0.37 22.52
CA LEU A 592 -6.60 0.52 21.06
C LEU A 592 -8.02 0.97 20.67
N THR A 593 -9.02 0.72 21.48
CA THR A 593 -10.41 1.18 21.25
C THR A 593 -10.68 2.53 21.93
N GLU A 594 -10.65 2.58 23.25
CA GLU A 594 -11.01 3.78 24.03
C GLU A 594 -9.84 4.76 24.21
N GLY A 595 -8.63 4.24 24.46
CA GLY A 595 -7.44 5.08 24.64
C GLY A 595 -7.10 5.89 23.40
N THR A 596 -7.02 5.25 22.24
CA THR A 596 -6.73 5.93 20.97
C THR A 596 -7.81 6.97 20.65
N ARG A 597 -9.09 6.67 20.87
CA ARG A 597 -10.20 7.62 20.68
C ARG A 597 -10.02 8.88 21.51
N LYS A 598 -9.60 8.73 22.77
CA LYS A 598 -9.30 9.86 23.65
C LYS A 598 -8.16 10.72 23.13
N TRP A 599 -7.09 10.10 22.63
CA TRP A 599 -5.86 10.82 22.23
C TRP A 599 -5.90 11.39 20.83
N THR A 600 -6.60 10.72 19.90
CA THR A 600 -6.59 11.10 18.46
C THR A 600 -7.97 11.50 17.92
N GLY A 601 -9.03 11.08 18.59
CA GLY A 601 -10.41 11.23 18.11
C GLY A 601 -10.91 10.04 17.30
N ALA A 602 -10.08 9.00 17.10
CA ALA A 602 -10.39 7.81 16.35
C ALA A 602 -9.94 6.53 17.08
N ALA A 603 -10.44 5.39 16.67
CA ALA A 603 -10.17 4.12 17.32
C ALA A 603 -10.08 2.97 16.32
N TYR A 604 -9.53 1.84 16.81
CA TYR A 604 -9.62 0.57 16.12
C TYR A 604 -10.92 -0.14 16.42
N THR A 605 -11.43 -0.87 15.44
CA THR A 605 -12.49 -1.86 15.57
C THR A 605 -12.01 -3.15 14.92
N VAL A 606 -12.07 -4.27 15.63
CA VAL A 606 -11.70 -5.59 15.10
C VAL A 606 -12.95 -6.45 15.04
N GLU A 607 -13.34 -6.89 13.84
CA GLU A 607 -14.45 -7.81 13.62
C GLU A 607 -14.10 -8.76 12.46
N THR A 608 -14.15 -10.05 12.76
CA THR A 608 -13.78 -11.10 11.79
C THR A 608 -14.93 -11.59 10.92
N ASP A 609 -16.16 -11.29 11.33
CA ASP A 609 -17.37 -11.52 10.54
C ASP A 609 -17.54 -10.35 9.55
N ILE A 610 -17.42 -10.65 8.27
CA ILE A 610 -17.42 -9.64 7.20
C ILE A 610 -18.77 -8.89 7.11
N GLU A 611 -19.89 -9.58 7.38
CA GLU A 611 -21.21 -8.96 7.36
C GLU A 611 -21.32 -7.91 8.48
N LYS A 612 -20.89 -8.27 9.68
CA LYS A 612 -20.89 -7.33 10.81
C LYS A 612 -19.87 -6.21 10.63
N LEU A 613 -18.71 -6.52 10.04
CA LEU A 613 -17.68 -5.51 9.81
C LEU A 613 -18.19 -4.37 8.92
N VAL A 614 -18.91 -4.71 7.83
CA VAL A 614 -19.47 -3.68 6.95
C VAL A 614 -20.59 -2.90 7.62
N ASP A 615 -21.44 -3.56 8.40
CA ASP A 615 -22.54 -2.89 9.11
C ASP A 615 -21.96 -1.85 10.10
N LEU A 616 -20.95 -2.22 10.87
CA LEU A 616 -20.24 -1.32 11.80
C LEU A 616 -19.57 -0.13 11.08
N MET A 617 -19.02 -0.34 9.89
CA MET A 617 -18.43 0.73 9.08
C MET A 617 -19.51 1.72 8.60
N ILE A 618 -20.62 1.21 8.08
CA ILE A 618 -21.75 2.03 7.61
C ILE A 618 -22.36 2.79 8.78
N GLU A 619 -22.62 2.12 9.90
CA GLU A 619 -23.13 2.74 11.13
C GLU A 619 -22.23 3.90 11.57
N ARG A 620 -20.92 3.68 11.58
CA ARG A 620 -19.96 4.73 11.96
C ARG A 620 -20.00 5.94 11.04
N ILE A 621 -20.13 5.75 9.74
CA ILE A 621 -20.30 6.83 8.75
C ILE A 621 -21.59 7.60 9.03
N GLU A 622 -22.72 6.90 9.25
CA GLU A 622 -24.02 7.50 9.52
C GLU A 622 -24.06 8.25 10.86
N GLU A 623 -23.39 7.74 11.91
CA GLU A 623 -23.22 8.46 13.18
C GLU A 623 -22.53 9.81 12.96
N LYS A 624 -21.46 9.84 12.17
CA LYS A 624 -20.72 11.08 11.86
C LYS A 624 -21.58 12.04 11.04
N ARG A 625 -22.36 11.55 10.06
CA ARG A 625 -23.32 12.35 9.30
C ARG A 625 -24.39 12.97 10.20
N THR A 626 -24.97 12.17 11.07
CA THR A 626 -25.97 12.61 12.03
C THR A 626 -25.42 13.71 12.95
N ALA A 627 -24.19 13.55 13.44
CA ALA A 627 -23.51 14.53 14.27
C ALA A 627 -23.25 15.87 13.55
N LEU A 628 -23.10 15.84 12.22
CA LEU A 628 -22.93 17.02 11.36
C LEU A 628 -24.27 17.60 10.89
N GLY A 629 -25.38 16.91 11.08
CA GLY A 629 -26.71 17.35 10.62
C GLY A 629 -26.93 17.24 9.10
N ILE A 630 -26.27 16.29 8.45
CA ILE A 630 -26.30 16.05 7.00
C ILE A 630 -26.80 14.64 6.65
#